data_3711b35ad8526c616bfea9943276053c
#
_entry.id   3711b35ad8526c616bfea9943276053c
#
_cell.length_a   1.000
_cell.length_b   1.000
_cell.length_c   1.000
_cell.angle_alpha   90.00
_cell.angle_beta   90.00
_cell.angle_gamma   90.00
#
_symmetry.space_group_name_H-M   'P 1'
#
loop_
_entity.id
_entity.type
_entity.pdbx_description
1 polymer ?
#
loop_
_entity_poly.entity_id
_entity_poly.type
_entity_poly.pdbx_seq_one_letter_code
_entity_poly.pdbx_strand_id
1 'polypeptide(L)'
;MGTIFDETLTEDVTIDESEGLQTSGVATATEDNNDDDILLSSIATLLGTLDTLGAPAAGDAIEAAQNRVLTFEADVDPNLKFTLKNGNTVVTEVLSALSTTAGGDPITLVRINDTTIFGYADRGGANERVAFALVLEKIAPTVGDPGGARVTIVQYEAIEHPDNGSFDEAVDLTGLVFVDAVQDVAFDDFSTAAAGQNLWNSVTDTATGIQLLFTGLDFGSDTVNTSDFAIGSNSQSIAIGDGIVVDFVKNQTPAKDTDAKTVTTINFTERVEGPSGSFTLVQTGGNDANRVGAEIFAFDSSELGTDYTDGAIGEASPSQTIVSVKVWLGDTLVSAWDRTNGITNNTDPGVTYAISDPNDNDDGVVIQGLLVHYRVEFHVGIVDGDDTGKLDRFSVQNVSSGGQANDTFDLGDIRLGGQVGEQADIGSHINFEDDGPWQTVTAGTTTLAIELDETTGDSDHYATGETADSYVNDDNGHLAQVTTAVSGGLAALFSSSGSYGTDGAGTLTPSLTLVGVPAGGLATSLTATHGGAITLFADSATQLSGKDTDGHTVFTIAIVDVGGGELQL
;
A
#
# COMPACT_ATOMS: atom_id res chain seq x y z
N MET A 1 -12.31 -13.74 20.65
CA MET A 1 -11.16 -13.08 20.00
C MET A 1 -11.55 -11.63 19.89
N GLY A 2 -10.73 -10.70 20.35
CA GLY A 2 -10.93 -9.28 20.07
C GLY A 2 -10.72 -9.07 18.57
N THR A 3 -11.48 -8.16 17.98
CA THR A 3 -11.25 -7.67 16.63
C THR A 3 -9.98 -6.81 16.63
N ILE A 4 -9.20 -6.85 15.56
CA ILE A 4 -7.99 -6.03 15.39
C ILE A 4 -8.36 -4.76 14.63
N PHE A 5 -9.26 -4.88 13.64
CA PHE A 5 -9.74 -3.77 12.83
C PHE A 5 -11.08 -3.25 13.31
N ASP A 6 -11.22 -1.92 13.36
CA ASP A 6 -12.52 -1.26 13.45
C ASP A 6 -13.13 -1.19 12.05
N GLU A 7 -14.00 -2.15 11.72
CA GLU A 7 -14.66 -2.24 10.41
C GLU A 7 -15.55 -1.02 10.09
N THR A 8 -15.80 -0.14 11.05
CA THR A 8 -16.63 1.06 10.84
C THR A 8 -15.83 2.28 10.38
N LEU A 9 -14.51 2.20 10.41
CA LEU A 9 -13.58 3.28 10.09
C LEU A 9 -12.62 2.88 8.98
N THR A 10 -13.18 2.51 7.83
CA THR A 10 -12.42 2.28 6.59
C THR A 10 -12.54 3.53 5.71
N GLU A 11 -11.43 3.93 5.12
CA GLU A 11 -11.37 5.00 4.11
C GLU A 11 -10.81 4.41 2.82
N ASP A 12 -11.13 5.02 1.68
CA ASP A 12 -10.59 4.62 0.40
C ASP A 12 -9.24 5.31 0.18
N VAL A 13 -8.38 4.73 -0.63
CA VAL A 13 -7.26 5.41 -1.26
C VAL A 13 -7.57 5.49 -2.74
N THR A 14 -7.76 6.70 -3.23
CA THR A 14 -8.12 6.99 -4.60
C THR A 14 -6.99 7.72 -5.28
N ILE A 15 -6.55 7.22 -6.42
CA ILE A 15 -5.59 7.86 -7.30
C ILE A 15 -6.33 8.34 -8.53
N ASP A 16 -6.22 9.64 -8.82
CA ASP A 16 -6.80 10.29 -10.00
C ASP A 16 -5.69 10.50 -11.03
N GLU A 17 -5.88 10.01 -12.25
CA GLU A 17 -4.89 10.13 -13.33
C GLU A 17 -4.88 11.51 -14.00
N SER A 18 -5.80 12.44 -13.63
CA SER A 18 -6.02 13.71 -14.35
C SER A 18 -4.89 14.71 -14.26
N GLU A 19 -4.23 14.84 -13.12
CA GLU A 19 -3.29 15.95 -12.88
C GLU A 19 -1.82 15.57 -13.05
N GLY A 20 -1.47 14.30 -12.88
CA GLY A 20 -0.10 13.81 -12.87
C GLY A 20 0.69 14.20 -11.61
N LEU A 21 1.77 13.46 -11.34
CA LEU A 21 2.55 13.57 -10.11
C LEU A 21 3.13 14.98 -9.88
N GLN A 22 2.67 15.65 -8.86
CA GLN A 22 3.02 17.02 -8.56
C GLN A 22 4.37 17.11 -7.85
N THR A 23 5.24 17.99 -8.33
CA THR A 23 6.58 18.21 -7.75
C THR A 23 6.63 19.29 -6.69
N SER A 24 5.65 20.20 -6.64
CA SER A 24 5.54 21.29 -5.67
C SER A 24 4.14 21.89 -5.62
N GLY A 25 3.73 22.41 -4.47
CA GLY A 25 2.43 23.03 -4.28
C GLY A 25 1.61 22.27 -3.23
N VAL A 26 0.32 22.40 -3.28
CA VAL A 26 -0.64 21.58 -2.55
C VAL A 26 -1.16 20.59 -3.60
N ALA A 27 -1.14 19.31 -3.31
CA ALA A 27 -1.89 18.35 -4.08
C ALA A 27 -3.36 18.74 -3.90
N THR A 28 -3.92 19.37 -4.88
CA THR A 28 -5.34 19.76 -4.90
C THR A 28 -5.85 19.39 -6.26
N ALA A 29 -6.68 18.38 -6.30
CA ALA A 29 -7.56 18.21 -7.42
C ALA A 29 -8.34 19.50 -7.62
N THR A 30 -8.32 20.01 -8.82
CA THR A 30 -9.14 21.15 -9.19
C THR A 30 -10.53 20.71 -9.65
N GLU A 31 -10.70 19.43 -9.86
CA GLU A 31 -11.89 18.86 -10.53
C GLU A 31 -12.68 17.93 -9.63
N ASP A 32 -12.05 17.21 -8.74
CA ASP A 32 -12.64 16.33 -7.75
C ASP A 32 -12.04 16.57 -6.36
N ASN A 33 -12.81 16.37 -5.27
CA ASN A 33 -12.36 16.55 -3.89
C ASN A 33 -12.24 15.23 -3.13
N ASN A 34 -12.28 14.10 -3.80
CA ASN A 34 -12.23 12.76 -3.20
C ASN A 34 -10.93 12.00 -3.47
N ASP A 35 -10.00 12.55 -4.23
CA ASP A 35 -8.69 11.97 -4.42
C ASP A 35 -7.78 12.12 -3.18
N ASP A 36 -6.79 11.25 -3.10
CA ASP A 36 -5.81 11.17 -2.02
C ASP A 36 -4.39 11.44 -2.50
N ASP A 37 -4.24 12.22 -3.55
CA ASP A 37 -2.99 12.53 -4.20
C ASP A 37 -1.96 13.14 -3.26
N ILE A 38 -0.71 12.78 -3.47
CA ILE A 38 0.41 13.21 -2.65
C ILE A 38 1.56 13.76 -3.47
N LEU A 39 2.28 14.71 -2.88
CA LEU A 39 3.43 15.32 -3.53
C LEU A 39 4.61 14.32 -3.70
N LEU A 40 5.29 14.39 -4.83
CA LEU A 40 6.53 13.64 -5.08
C LEU A 40 7.55 13.77 -3.94
N SER A 41 7.66 14.95 -3.33
CA SER A 41 8.59 15.19 -2.24
C SER A 41 8.27 14.38 -0.97
N SER A 42 6.99 14.02 -0.76
CA SER A 42 6.58 13.22 0.41
C SER A 42 6.93 11.75 0.27
N ILE A 43 7.08 11.25 -0.96
CA ILE A 43 7.39 9.84 -1.27
C ILE A 43 8.79 9.61 -1.85
N ALA A 44 9.65 10.62 -1.89
CA ALA A 44 10.98 10.51 -2.51
C ALA A 44 11.83 9.33 -1.97
N THR A 45 11.77 9.07 -0.66
CA THR A 45 12.44 7.92 -0.04
C THR A 45 11.80 6.60 -0.45
N LEU A 46 10.48 6.56 -0.54
CA LEU A 46 9.72 5.39 -0.95
C LEU A 46 10.05 5.03 -2.40
N LEU A 47 10.07 6.00 -3.30
CA LEU A 47 10.42 5.77 -4.71
C LEU A 47 11.82 5.16 -4.86
N GLY A 48 12.80 5.63 -4.07
CA GLY A 48 14.14 5.03 -4.04
C GLY A 48 14.13 3.58 -3.53
N THR A 49 13.25 3.25 -2.61
CA THR A 49 13.08 1.87 -2.12
C THR A 49 12.43 0.99 -3.20
N LEU A 50 11.38 1.47 -3.86
CA LEU A 50 10.69 0.75 -4.94
C LEU A 50 11.62 0.48 -6.13
N ASP A 51 12.48 1.43 -6.52
CA ASP A 51 13.51 1.24 -7.55
C ASP A 51 14.45 0.08 -7.18
N THR A 52 14.91 -0.01 -5.92
CA THR A 52 15.73 -1.15 -5.48
C THR A 52 15.01 -2.49 -5.51
N LEU A 53 13.68 -2.51 -5.47
CA LEU A 53 12.85 -3.71 -5.59
C LEU A 53 12.49 -4.06 -7.04
N GLY A 54 12.86 -3.22 -8.00
CA GLY A 54 12.66 -3.45 -9.44
C GLY A 54 11.51 -2.65 -10.07
N ALA A 55 10.95 -1.66 -9.38
CA ALA A 55 10.06 -0.69 -10.00
C ALA A 55 10.83 0.25 -10.95
N PRO A 56 10.16 0.99 -11.85
CA PRO A 56 10.75 2.06 -12.64
C PRO A 56 11.42 3.13 -11.78
N ALA A 57 12.33 3.90 -12.38
CA ALA A 57 13.01 4.97 -11.67
C ALA A 57 12.02 6.02 -11.12
N ALA A 58 12.40 6.71 -10.05
CA ALA A 58 11.54 7.70 -9.39
C ALA A 58 10.97 8.78 -10.32
N GLY A 59 11.67 9.10 -11.42
CA GLY A 59 11.23 10.09 -12.42
C GLY A 59 10.22 9.55 -13.43
N ASP A 60 9.93 8.26 -13.40
CA ASP A 60 8.97 7.61 -14.30
C ASP A 60 7.59 7.44 -13.64
N ALA A 61 7.44 7.78 -12.35
CA ALA A 61 6.14 7.80 -11.69
C ALA A 61 5.27 8.91 -12.29
N ILE A 62 4.04 8.58 -12.67
CA ILE A 62 3.08 9.53 -13.26
C ILE A 62 2.12 10.08 -12.21
N GLU A 63 1.76 9.27 -11.19
CA GLU A 63 0.86 9.69 -10.12
C GLU A 63 1.15 8.93 -8.82
N ALA A 64 0.69 9.46 -7.67
CA ALA A 64 0.74 8.78 -6.39
C ALA A 64 -0.31 9.29 -5.41
N ALA A 65 -0.99 8.37 -4.75
CA ALA A 65 -1.99 8.63 -3.72
C ALA A 65 -1.70 7.87 -2.43
N GLN A 66 -2.20 8.34 -1.29
CA GLN A 66 -1.97 7.72 -0.01
C GLN A 66 -3.10 8.00 0.99
N ASN A 67 -3.69 6.93 1.54
CA ASN A 67 -4.67 7.09 2.62
C ASN A 67 -4.61 5.96 3.65
N ARG A 68 -5.28 6.17 4.80
CA ARG A 68 -5.50 5.15 5.84
C ARG A 68 -6.70 4.29 5.46
N VAL A 69 -6.47 3.09 4.95
CA VAL A 69 -7.54 2.18 4.50
C VAL A 69 -8.18 1.37 5.63
N LEU A 70 -7.50 1.21 6.77
CA LEU A 70 -8.01 0.50 7.94
C LEU A 70 -7.60 1.22 9.22
N THR A 71 -8.48 1.23 10.21
CA THR A 71 -8.20 1.71 11.57
C THR A 71 -8.13 0.51 12.53
N PHE A 72 -7.24 0.57 13.52
CA PHE A 72 -7.14 -0.47 14.53
C PHE A 72 -8.16 -0.25 15.65
N GLU A 73 -8.56 -1.33 16.33
CA GLU A 73 -9.21 -1.24 17.62
C GLU A 73 -8.27 -0.63 18.67
N ALA A 74 -8.84 -0.09 19.74
CA ALA A 74 -8.06 0.53 20.80
C ALA A 74 -7.10 -0.49 21.45
N ASP A 75 -5.89 -0.04 21.77
CA ASP A 75 -4.84 -0.82 22.45
C ASP A 75 -4.31 -2.02 21.66
N VAL A 76 -4.48 -2.02 20.32
CA VAL A 76 -3.95 -3.05 19.41
C VAL A 76 -2.80 -2.46 18.60
N ASP A 77 -1.70 -3.21 18.50
CA ASP A 77 -0.51 -2.83 17.69
C ASP A 77 0.00 -4.02 16.86
N PRO A 78 -0.73 -4.44 15.81
CA PRO A 78 -0.40 -5.63 15.03
C PRO A 78 0.76 -5.40 14.07
N ASN A 79 1.40 -6.49 13.65
CA ASN A 79 2.20 -6.50 12.45
C ASN A 79 1.28 -6.66 11.24
N LEU A 80 1.57 -5.95 10.16
CA LEU A 80 0.77 -5.97 8.94
C LEU A 80 1.51 -6.64 7.80
N LYS A 81 0.78 -7.35 6.96
CA LYS A 81 1.29 -7.82 5.68
C LYS A 81 0.20 -7.87 4.62
N PHE A 82 0.60 -7.64 3.37
CA PHE A 82 -0.28 -7.91 2.24
C PHE A 82 -0.46 -9.41 2.00
N THR A 83 -1.66 -9.77 1.61
CA THR A 83 -1.98 -11.10 1.10
C THR A 83 -2.77 -10.97 -0.20
N LEU A 84 -2.35 -11.71 -1.22
CA LEU A 84 -3.10 -11.83 -2.47
C LEU A 84 -3.94 -13.11 -2.45
N LYS A 85 -5.17 -13.03 -2.98
CA LYS A 85 -6.03 -14.20 -3.14
C LYS A 85 -6.56 -14.36 -4.56
N ASN A 86 -6.78 -15.62 -4.93
CA ASN A 86 -7.60 -16.01 -6.07
C ASN A 86 -8.78 -16.80 -5.51
N GLY A 87 -9.92 -16.12 -5.38
CA GLY A 87 -11.05 -16.61 -4.60
C GLY A 87 -10.67 -16.82 -3.13
N ASN A 88 -10.77 -18.05 -2.61
CA ASN A 88 -10.42 -18.36 -1.22
C ASN A 88 -8.95 -18.83 -1.04
N THR A 89 -8.15 -18.85 -2.11
CA THR A 89 -6.79 -19.39 -2.05
C THR A 89 -5.78 -18.26 -1.99
N VAL A 90 -4.88 -18.30 -1.01
CA VAL A 90 -3.73 -17.40 -0.91
C VAL A 90 -2.74 -17.74 -2.02
N VAL A 91 -2.27 -16.73 -2.73
CA VAL A 91 -1.34 -16.85 -3.86
C VAL A 91 -0.24 -15.81 -3.77
N THR A 92 0.86 -16.01 -4.50
CA THR A 92 1.94 -15.02 -4.61
C THR A 92 1.73 -14.07 -5.77
N GLU A 93 0.92 -14.48 -6.77
CA GLU A 93 0.53 -13.65 -7.90
C GLU A 93 -0.91 -13.97 -8.32
N VAL A 94 -1.63 -12.97 -8.83
CA VAL A 94 -3.02 -13.09 -9.31
C VAL A 94 -3.27 -12.11 -10.45
N LEU A 95 -3.96 -12.58 -11.51
CA LEU A 95 -4.42 -11.71 -12.59
C LEU A 95 -5.57 -10.84 -12.07
N SER A 96 -5.44 -9.52 -12.22
CA SER A 96 -6.51 -8.56 -11.94
C SER A 96 -7.46 -8.41 -13.13
N ALA A 97 -8.53 -7.63 -12.94
CA ALA A 97 -9.38 -7.21 -14.05
C ALA A 97 -8.83 -5.97 -14.79
N LEU A 98 -7.74 -5.38 -14.29
CA LEU A 98 -7.14 -4.17 -14.84
C LEU A 98 -6.29 -4.47 -16.07
N SER A 99 -6.19 -3.50 -16.96
CA SER A 99 -5.27 -3.43 -18.10
C SER A 99 -4.71 -2.02 -18.25
N THR A 100 -3.63 -1.87 -19.02
CA THR A 100 -3.04 -0.54 -19.28
C THR A 100 -3.67 0.08 -20.51
N THR A 101 -3.89 1.40 -20.51
CA THR A 101 -4.39 2.17 -21.66
C THR A 101 -3.47 2.02 -22.88
N ALA A 102 -2.15 2.06 -22.68
CA ALA A 102 -1.16 1.90 -23.73
C ALA A 102 -0.98 0.43 -24.12
N GLY A 103 -1.92 -0.14 -24.89
CA GLY A 103 -1.80 -1.47 -25.48
C GLY A 103 -2.78 -2.52 -24.99
N GLY A 104 -3.58 -2.23 -23.97
CA GLY A 104 -4.54 -3.17 -23.38
C GLY A 104 -3.85 -4.36 -22.71
N ASP A 105 -2.64 -4.18 -22.18
CA ASP A 105 -1.87 -5.25 -21.54
C ASP A 105 -2.49 -5.59 -20.18
N PRO A 106 -2.87 -6.86 -19.94
CA PRO A 106 -3.48 -7.26 -18.68
C PRO A 106 -2.49 -7.12 -17.52
N ILE A 107 -3.00 -6.71 -16.35
CA ILE A 107 -2.19 -6.48 -15.15
C ILE A 107 -2.30 -7.67 -14.19
N THR A 108 -1.15 -8.22 -13.83
CA THR A 108 -1.01 -9.26 -12.80
C THR A 108 -0.40 -8.66 -11.55
N LEU A 109 -1.08 -8.82 -10.42
CA LEU A 109 -0.56 -8.45 -9.10
C LEU A 109 0.46 -9.49 -8.63
N VAL A 110 1.61 -9.04 -8.15
CA VAL A 110 2.68 -9.88 -7.62
C VAL A 110 3.11 -9.35 -6.26
N ARG A 111 3.02 -10.17 -5.22
CA ARG A 111 3.53 -9.81 -3.90
C ARG A 111 5.04 -9.93 -3.88
N ILE A 112 5.73 -8.81 -3.78
CA ILE A 112 7.20 -8.71 -3.75
C ILE A 112 7.73 -9.05 -2.36
N ASN A 113 7.07 -8.53 -1.32
CA ASN A 113 7.37 -8.80 0.08
C ASN A 113 6.10 -8.58 0.93
N ASP A 114 6.22 -8.58 2.25
CA ASP A 114 5.06 -8.43 3.14
C ASP A 114 4.36 -7.07 3.03
N THR A 115 5.06 -6.03 2.59
CA THR A 115 4.53 -4.66 2.52
C THR A 115 4.48 -4.08 1.11
N THR A 116 4.80 -4.88 0.07
CA THR A 116 4.86 -4.37 -1.30
C THR A 116 4.23 -5.34 -2.29
N ILE A 117 3.32 -4.82 -3.11
CA ILE A 117 2.74 -5.50 -4.27
C ILE A 117 3.08 -4.68 -5.51
N PHE A 118 3.47 -5.32 -6.61
CA PHE A 118 3.57 -4.71 -7.92
C PHE A 118 2.43 -5.21 -8.83
N GLY A 119 1.80 -4.29 -9.57
CA GLY A 119 0.97 -4.58 -10.72
C GLY A 119 1.85 -4.64 -11.97
N TYR A 120 2.06 -5.83 -12.55
CA TYR A 120 2.84 -6.02 -13.77
C TYR A 120 1.93 -6.07 -14.99
N ALA A 121 2.13 -5.17 -15.93
CA ALA A 121 1.58 -5.27 -17.27
C ALA A 121 2.38 -6.29 -18.10
N ASP A 122 1.70 -7.05 -18.96
CA ASP A 122 2.27 -8.11 -19.84
C ASP A 122 3.14 -9.12 -19.06
N ARG A 123 2.69 -9.54 -17.86
CA ARG A 123 3.43 -10.46 -16.98
C ARG A 123 3.84 -11.75 -17.70
N GLY A 124 5.16 -12.00 -17.75
CA GLY A 124 5.75 -13.13 -18.48
C GLY A 124 5.83 -12.93 -20.00
N GLY A 125 5.40 -11.78 -20.52
CA GLY A 125 5.49 -11.40 -21.93
C GLY A 125 6.79 -10.69 -22.28
N ALA A 126 6.87 -10.22 -23.52
CA ALA A 126 8.06 -9.54 -24.04
C ALA A 126 8.19 -8.08 -23.55
N ASN A 127 7.07 -7.49 -23.10
CA ASN A 127 6.99 -6.10 -22.65
C ASN A 127 6.63 -6.02 -21.17
N GLU A 128 7.01 -7.04 -20.38
CA GLU A 128 6.76 -7.04 -18.93
C GLU A 128 7.32 -5.78 -18.27
N ARG A 129 6.47 -5.06 -17.54
CA ARG A 129 6.83 -3.82 -16.85
C ARG A 129 5.89 -3.57 -15.67
N VAL A 130 6.33 -2.78 -14.71
CA VAL A 130 5.50 -2.39 -13.56
C VAL A 130 4.59 -1.24 -13.96
N ALA A 131 3.28 -1.44 -13.87
CA ALA A 131 2.28 -0.40 -14.10
C ALA A 131 2.02 0.42 -12.83
N PHE A 132 1.99 -0.24 -11.67
CA PHE A 132 1.86 0.44 -10.38
C PHE A 132 2.49 -0.36 -9.24
N ALA A 133 2.70 0.30 -8.11
CA ALA A 133 3.12 -0.30 -6.85
C ALA A 133 2.14 0.06 -5.73
N LEU A 134 1.79 -0.92 -4.89
CA LEU A 134 1.09 -0.72 -3.62
C LEU A 134 2.06 -0.91 -2.48
N VAL A 135 2.07 0.01 -1.52
CA VAL A 135 2.92 -0.07 -0.33
C VAL A 135 2.09 0.07 0.93
N LEU A 136 2.20 -0.92 1.79
CA LEU A 136 1.53 -0.99 3.08
C LEU A 136 2.42 -0.42 4.17
N GLU A 137 1.89 0.49 4.96
CA GLU A 137 2.56 1.06 6.12
C GLU A 137 1.66 1.00 7.35
N LYS A 138 2.24 0.60 8.49
CA LYS A 138 1.56 0.67 9.78
C LYS A 138 1.64 2.08 10.34
N ILE A 139 0.49 2.66 10.68
CA ILE A 139 0.39 3.84 11.52
C ILE A 139 0.33 3.37 12.97
N ALA A 140 1.38 3.62 13.73
CA ALA A 140 1.43 3.21 15.12
C ALA A 140 0.35 3.94 15.97
N PRO A 141 -0.28 3.26 16.93
CA PRO A 141 -1.23 3.91 17.83
C PRO A 141 -0.55 5.00 18.67
N THR A 142 -1.29 6.07 18.93
CA THR A 142 -0.87 7.17 19.81
C THR A 142 -2.01 7.58 20.73
N VAL A 143 -1.75 8.47 21.70
CA VAL A 143 -2.81 8.96 22.58
C VAL A 143 -3.88 9.69 21.76
N GLY A 144 -5.06 9.08 21.66
CA GLY A 144 -6.21 9.62 20.93
C GLY A 144 -6.32 9.21 19.45
N ASP A 145 -5.34 8.45 18.93
CA ASP A 145 -5.39 7.81 17.61
C ASP A 145 -5.05 6.32 17.75
N PRO A 146 -5.98 5.40 17.45
CA PRO A 146 -5.73 3.97 17.57
C PRO A 146 -4.73 3.42 16.56
N GLY A 147 -4.28 4.26 15.59
CA GLY A 147 -3.42 3.79 14.51
C GLY A 147 -4.18 3.10 13.39
N GLY A 148 -3.47 2.42 12.50
CA GLY A 148 -4.12 1.75 11.37
C GLY A 148 -3.16 1.26 10.29
N ALA A 149 -3.75 0.84 9.17
CA ALA A 149 -3.05 0.48 7.96
C ALA A 149 -3.21 1.59 6.92
N ARG A 150 -2.10 2.08 6.40
CA ARG A 150 -2.03 3.05 5.32
C ARG A 150 -1.54 2.37 4.05
N VAL A 151 -2.19 2.64 2.93
CA VAL A 151 -1.73 2.23 1.61
C VAL A 151 -1.27 3.43 0.82
N THR A 152 -0.12 3.31 0.18
CA THR A 152 0.37 4.25 -0.83
C THR A 152 0.31 3.55 -2.18
N ILE A 153 -0.32 4.18 -3.16
CA ILE A 153 -0.28 3.79 -4.57
C ILE A 153 0.77 4.65 -5.25
N VAL A 154 1.61 4.04 -6.06
CA VAL A 154 2.51 4.76 -7.00
C VAL A 154 2.26 4.20 -8.37
N GLN A 155 1.82 5.03 -9.29
CA GLN A 155 1.47 4.64 -10.64
C GLN A 155 2.58 5.03 -11.62
N TYR A 156 2.85 4.15 -12.59
CA TYR A 156 3.86 4.33 -13.63
C TYR A 156 3.27 4.27 -15.04
N GLU A 157 2.07 3.72 -15.18
CA GLU A 157 1.33 3.65 -16.44
C GLU A 157 -0.16 3.87 -16.20
N ALA A 158 -0.84 4.52 -17.13
CA ALA A 158 -2.28 4.72 -17.09
C ALA A 158 -3.05 3.39 -17.15
N ILE A 159 -4.12 3.31 -16.39
CA ILE A 159 -5.01 2.15 -16.33
C ILE A 159 -6.14 2.34 -17.33
N GLU A 160 -6.53 1.28 -18.03
CA GLU A 160 -7.67 1.30 -18.96
C GLU A 160 -8.99 1.25 -18.19
N HIS A 161 -9.86 2.23 -18.45
CA HIS A 161 -11.20 2.30 -17.89
C HIS A 161 -12.25 1.85 -18.91
N PRO A 162 -13.30 1.09 -18.50
CA PRO A 162 -14.27 0.52 -19.44
C PRO A 162 -15.24 1.54 -20.05
N ASP A 163 -15.47 2.70 -19.45
CA ASP A 163 -16.36 3.74 -19.95
C ASP A 163 -15.64 5.07 -20.21
N ASN A 164 -15.01 5.19 -21.38
CA ASN A 164 -14.32 6.41 -21.84
C ASN A 164 -15.21 7.66 -21.91
N GLY A 165 -16.43 7.63 -21.41
CA GLY A 165 -17.36 8.75 -21.36
C GLY A 165 -17.62 9.30 -19.97
N SER A 166 -17.06 8.67 -18.94
CA SER A 166 -17.18 9.06 -17.54
C SER A 166 -15.77 9.27 -16.97
N PHE A 167 -15.49 10.43 -16.50
CA PHE A 167 -14.22 10.79 -15.83
C PHE A 167 -14.25 10.53 -14.31
N ASP A 168 -15.35 10.08 -13.76
CA ASP A 168 -15.55 9.62 -12.38
C ASP A 168 -15.65 8.09 -12.32
N GLU A 169 -15.09 7.35 -13.28
CA GLU A 169 -15.15 5.91 -13.26
C GLU A 169 -13.96 5.35 -12.50
N ALA A 170 -14.23 4.70 -11.37
CA ALA A 170 -13.22 4.02 -10.59
C ALA A 170 -13.18 2.53 -10.93
N VAL A 171 -11.99 1.98 -11.06
CA VAL A 171 -11.73 0.54 -11.06
C VAL A 171 -10.95 0.16 -9.80
N ASP A 172 -11.24 -1.00 -9.24
CA ASP A 172 -10.70 -1.43 -7.95
C ASP A 172 -10.09 -2.86 -7.99
N LEU A 173 -9.57 -3.28 -6.85
CA LEU A 173 -8.93 -4.59 -6.65
C LEU A 173 -9.73 -5.52 -5.72
N THR A 174 -11.05 -5.33 -5.63
CA THR A 174 -11.96 -6.12 -4.78
C THR A 174 -11.70 -7.61 -4.85
N GLY A 175 -11.56 -8.24 -3.69
CA GLY A 175 -11.38 -9.68 -3.55
C GLY A 175 -10.00 -10.21 -3.94
N LEU A 176 -9.05 -9.34 -4.29
CA LEU A 176 -7.69 -9.71 -4.69
C LEU A 176 -6.65 -9.31 -3.66
N VAL A 177 -6.79 -8.12 -3.05
CA VAL A 177 -5.82 -7.54 -2.13
C VAL A 177 -6.38 -7.49 -0.72
N PHE A 178 -5.68 -8.13 0.20
CA PHE A 178 -6.04 -8.22 1.61
C PHE A 178 -4.89 -7.72 2.47
N VAL A 179 -5.22 -7.20 3.65
CA VAL A 179 -4.27 -6.98 4.75
C VAL A 179 -4.53 -8.02 5.82
N ASP A 180 -3.48 -8.78 6.14
CA ASP A 180 -3.45 -9.60 7.34
C ASP A 180 -2.81 -8.78 8.46
N ALA A 181 -3.52 -8.64 9.56
CA ALA A 181 -3.01 -8.11 10.81
C ALA A 181 -2.62 -9.28 11.71
N VAL A 182 -1.40 -9.30 12.12
CA VAL A 182 -0.87 -10.39 12.94
C VAL A 182 -0.37 -9.79 14.26
N GLN A 183 -0.98 -10.19 15.35
CA GLN A 183 -0.56 -9.74 16.67
C GLN A 183 0.30 -10.79 17.35
N ASP A 184 1.40 -10.36 17.98
CA ASP A 184 2.20 -11.22 18.84
C ASP A 184 1.46 -11.43 20.16
N VAL A 185 1.53 -12.64 20.69
CA VAL A 185 1.10 -12.90 22.06
C VAL A 185 2.24 -12.56 22.99
N ALA A 186 2.00 -11.66 23.94
CA ALA A 186 2.98 -11.19 24.91
C ALA A 186 2.68 -11.69 26.30
N PHE A 187 3.72 -12.09 27.02
CA PHE A 187 3.69 -12.49 28.42
C PHE A 187 4.63 -11.57 29.21
N ASP A 188 4.10 -10.53 29.79
CA ASP A 188 4.81 -9.49 30.54
C ASP A 188 4.41 -9.45 32.03
N ASP A 189 3.33 -10.16 32.41
CA ASP A 189 2.86 -10.30 33.78
C ASP A 189 2.99 -11.76 34.25
N PHE A 190 3.91 -12.00 35.19
CA PHE A 190 4.14 -13.30 35.83
C PHE A 190 3.58 -13.38 37.23
N SER A 191 2.79 -12.40 37.68
CA SER A 191 2.22 -12.34 39.03
C SER A 191 1.30 -13.51 39.38
N THR A 192 0.73 -14.16 38.35
CA THR A 192 -0.11 -15.35 38.53
C THR A 192 0.66 -16.65 38.63
N ALA A 193 1.96 -16.65 38.31
CA ALA A 193 2.83 -17.80 38.45
C ALA A 193 3.01 -18.24 39.92
N ALA A 194 3.40 -19.49 40.12
CA ALA A 194 3.68 -19.98 41.48
C ALA A 194 4.97 -19.36 42.03
N ALA A 195 4.90 -18.79 43.21
CA ALA A 195 6.05 -18.16 43.85
C ALA A 195 7.13 -19.19 44.27
N GLY A 196 8.39 -18.74 44.31
CA GLY A 196 9.55 -19.53 44.74
C GLY A 196 10.17 -20.37 43.61
N GLN A 197 11.07 -21.26 44.00
CA GLN A 197 11.75 -22.14 43.04
C GLN A 197 10.88 -23.36 42.73
N ASN A 198 10.51 -23.50 41.45
CA ASN A 198 9.68 -24.58 40.93
C ASN A 198 10.41 -25.27 39.77
N LEU A 199 10.14 -26.56 39.51
CA LEU A 199 10.72 -27.25 38.35
C LEU A 199 10.15 -26.72 37.04
N TRP A 200 8.92 -26.24 37.06
CA TRP A 200 8.27 -25.57 35.97
C TRP A 200 7.24 -24.57 36.48
N ASN A 201 6.83 -23.66 35.64
CA ASN A 201 5.73 -22.75 35.91
C ASN A 201 5.03 -22.34 34.64
N SER A 202 3.87 -21.73 34.74
CA SER A 202 3.20 -21.19 33.54
C SER A 202 2.34 -19.96 33.87
N VAL A 203 2.12 -19.16 32.86
CA VAL A 203 1.18 -18.03 32.83
C VAL A 203 0.27 -18.13 31.63
N THR A 204 -0.92 -17.55 31.72
CA THR A 204 -1.93 -17.63 30.67
C THR A 204 -2.24 -16.24 30.15
N ASP A 205 -2.14 -16.05 28.84
CA ASP A 205 -2.76 -14.90 28.20
C ASP A 205 -4.27 -15.15 28.11
N THR A 206 -5.04 -14.31 28.78
CA THR A 206 -6.50 -14.49 28.91
C THR A 206 -7.25 -14.14 27.64
N ALA A 207 -6.66 -13.36 26.74
CA ALA A 207 -7.29 -12.94 25.50
C ALA A 207 -7.28 -14.08 24.46
N THR A 208 -6.15 -14.79 24.32
CA THR A 208 -5.98 -15.87 23.35
C THR A 208 -6.16 -17.27 23.95
N GLY A 209 -6.05 -17.39 25.27
CA GLY A 209 -5.99 -18.68 25.97
C GLY A 209 -4.68 -19.44 25.78
N ILE A 210 -3.66 -18.80 25.17
CA ILE A 210 -2.31 -19.36 25.04
C ILE A 210 -1.62 -19.29 26.40
N GLN A 211 -0.86 -20.31 26.71
CA GLN A 211 -0.12 -20.43 27.94
C GLN A 211 1.37 -20.50 27.62
N LEU A 212 2.16 -19.69 28.32
CA LEU A 212 3.60 -19.79 28.37
C LEU A 212 3.96 -20.77 29.48
N LEU A 213 4.45 -21.94 29.12
CA LEU A 213 5.06 -22.90 30.03
C LEU A 213 6.57 -22.66 30.01
N PHE A 214 7.22 -22.63 31.16
CA PHE A 214 8.65 -22.43 31.24
C PHE A 214 9.31 -23.32 32.28
N THR A 215 10.51 -23.81 31.92
CA THR A 215 11.36 -24.71 32.72
C THR A 215 12.80 -24.20 32.73
N GLY A 216 13.65 -24.77 33.59
CA GLY A 216 15.10 -24.62 33.44
C GLY A 216 15.65 -25.47 32.27
N LEU A 217 16.89 -25.26 31.89
CA LEU A 217 17.53 -26.00 30.78
C LEU A 217 17.61 -27.51 31.06
N ASP A 218 17.98 -27.90 32.26
CA ASP A 218 18.02 -29.30 32.68
C ASP A 218 16.73 -29.61 33.45
N PHE A 219 15.72 -30.00 32.70
CA PHE A 219 14.39 -30.26 33.23
C PHE A 219 14.40 -31.40 34.26
N GLY A 220 13.89 -31.12 35.41
CA GLY A 220 13.89 -32.06 36.53
C GLY A 220 15.01 -31.83 37.55
N SER A 221 16.05 -31.08 37.22
CA SER A 221 17.08 -30.63 38.17
C SER A 221 17.13 -29.12 38.33
N ASP A 222 17.01 -28.37 37.23
CA ASP A 222 16.98 -26.92 37.26
C ASP A 222 15.61 -26.39 37.66
N THR A 223 15.61 -25.28 38.36
CA THR A 223 14.40 -24.63 38.81
C THR A 223 14.21 -23.26 38.18
N VAL A 224 12.96 -22.89 37.99
CA VAL A 224 12.57 -21.53 37.60
C VAL A 224 12.11 -20.74 38.81
N ASN A 225 12.37 -19.45 38.81
CA ASN A 225 11.96 -18.51 39.81
C ASN A 225 11.32 -17.29 39.15
N THR A 226 10.20 -16.82 39.68
CA THR A 226 9.44 -15.71 39.08
C THR A 226 9.30 -14.55 40.03
N SER A 227 9.37 -13.35 39.50
CA SER A 227 8.81 -12.13 40.09
C SER A 227 7.62 -11.70 39.23
N ASP A 228 6.97 -10.58 39.61
CA ASP A 228 5.82 -10.08 38.83
C ASP A 228 6.15 -9.76 37.36
N PHE A 229 7.44 -9.51 37.02
CA PHE A 229 7.87 -9.03 35.71
C PHE A 229 8.99 -9.86 35.06
N ALA A 230 9.52 -10.87 35.78
CA ALA A 230 10.73 -11.53 35.36
C ALA A 230 10.77 -13.01 35.71
N ILE A 231 11.54 -13.75 34.91
CA ILE A 231 11.89 -15.16 35.09
C ILE A 231 13.40 -15.29 35.27
N GLY A 232 13.83 -16.01 36.30
CA GLY A 232 15.20 -16.46 36.52
C GLY A 232 15.29 -17.99 36.56
N SER A 233 16.52 -18.51 36.55
CA SER A 233 16.83 -19.96 36.64
C SER A 233 17.75 -20.25 37.80
N ASN A 234 17.47 -21.31 38.55
CA ASN A 234 18.21 -21.80 39.74
C ASN A 234 18.39 -20.79 40.86
N SER A 235 18.14 -19.50 40.60
CA SER A 235 18.21 -18.37 41.51
C SER A 235 17.18 -17.32 41.10
N GLN A 236 17.31 -16.08 41.62
CA GLN A 236 16.47 -14.98 41.17
C GLN A 236 16.84 -14.51 39.74
N SER A 237 18.06 -14.82 39.29
CA SER A 237 18.54 -14.44 37.95
C SER A 237 19.21 -15.62 37.26
N ILE A 238 19.30 -15.57 35.94
CA ILE A 238 19.96 -16.59 35.10
C ILE A 238 21.46 -16.35 35.14
N ALA A 239 22.19 -17.24 35.80
CA ALA A 239 23.65 -17.19 35.89
C ALA A 239 24.30 -17.78 34.63
N ILE A 240 25.62 -17.56 34.45
CA ILE A 240 26.38 -18.12 33.33
C ILE A 240 26.27 -19.65 33.35
N GLY A 241 25.84 -20.21 32.23
CA GLY A 241 25.60 -21.64 32.04
C GLY A 241 24.17 -22.08 32.35
N ASP A 242 23.41 -21.31 33.14
CA ASP A 242 21.99 -21.53 33.37
C ASP A 242 21.14 -20.94 32.23
N GLY A 243 19.89 -21.35 32.12
CA GLY A 243 18.94 -20.80 31.13
C GLY A 243 17.50 -21.21 31.39
N ILE A 244 16.65 -20.80 30.47
CA ILE A 244 15.22 -21.05 30.47
C ILE A 244 14.82 -21.67 29.14
N VAL A 245 13.92 -22.65 29.19
CA VAL A 245 13.14 -23.14 28.06
C VAL A 245 11.74 -22.64 28.20
N VAL A 246 11.17 -22.12 27.14
CA VAL A 246 9.77 -21.69 27.07
C VAL A 246 9.03 -22.45 25.99
N ASP A 247 7.80 -22.85 26.28
CA ASP A 247 6.88 -23.52 25.39
C ASP A 247 5.57 -22.73 25.30
N PHE A 248 5.00 -22.62 24.11
CA PHE A 248 3.70 -22.02 23.89
C PHE A 248 2.66 -23.11 23.67
N VAL A 249 1.72 -23.21 24.60
CA VAL A 249 0.78 -24.34 24.66
C VAL A 249 -0.65 -23.89 24.95
N LYS A 250 -1.61 -24.82 24.79
CA LYS A 250 -3.01 -24.61 25.21
C LYS A 250 -3.51 -25.76 26.04
N ASN A 251 -4.55 -25.47 26.82
CA ASN A 251 -5.26 -26.42 27.68
C ASN A 251 -4.33 -27.09 28.71
N GLN A 252 -3.34 -26.37 29.20
CA GLN A 252 -2.45 -26.88 30.24
C GLN A 252 -3.18 -27.04 31.56
N THR A 253 -2.99 -28.20 32.20
CA THR A 253 -3.54 -28.52 33.50
C THR A 253 -2.52 -29.29 34.34
N PRO A 254 -2.26 -28.88 35.61
CA PRO A 254 -2.71 -27.63 36.23
C PRO A 254 -2.12 -26.41 35.54
N ALA A 255 -2.78 -25.25 35.69
CA ALA A 255 -2.33 -24.00 35.05
C ALA A 255 -1.00 -23.46 35.59
N LYS A 256 -0.52 -24.01 36.68
CA LYS A 256 0.77 -23.69 37.32
C LYS A 256 1.21 -24.83 38.22
N ASP A 257 2.47 -24.88 38.57
CA ASP A 257 2.96 -25.85 39.57
C ASP A 257 2.35 -25.57 40.95
N THR A 258 1.42 -26.41 41.33
CA THR A 258 0.76 -26.33 42.65
C THR A 258 1.41 -27.22 43.69
N ASP A 259 2.30 -28.13 43.30
CA ASP A 259 2.83 -29.19 44.14
C ASP A 259 4.37 -29.27 44.10
N ALA A 260 4.98 -28.19 43.70
CA ALA A 260 6.39 -27.87 43.78
C ALA A 260 7.33 -29.09 43.64
N LYS A 261 7.48 -29.70 42.48
CA LYS A 261 8.63 -30.58 42.19
C LYS A 261 8.35 -31.97 41.62
N THR A 262 7.27 -32.18 40.91
CA THR A 262 7.13 -33.42 40.13
C THR A 262 6.87 -33.11 38.67
N VAL A 263 7.83 -33.41 37.83
CA VAL A 263 7.79 -33.33 36.36
C VAL A 263 6.62 -34.07 35.72
N THR A 264 6.02 -35.02 36.39
CA THR A 264 4.92 -35.86 35.93
C THR A 264 3.56 -35.17 35.89
N THR A 265 3.48 -33.90 36.22
CA THR A 265 2.22 -33.16 36.30
C THR A 265 1.97 -32.20 35.15
N ILE A 266 2.92 -31.98 34.24
CA ILE A 266 2.68 -31.16 33.08
C ILE A 266 1.78 -31.92 32.11
N ASN A 267 0.65 -31.30 31.78
CA ASN A 267 -0.30 -31.84 30.81
C ASN A 267 -0.92 -30.73 29.99
N PHE A 268 -0.76 -30.77 28.67
CA PHE A 268 -1.37 -29.87 27.71
C PHE A 268 -1.74 -30.65 26.44
N THR A 269 -2.64 -30.12 25.63
CA THR A 269 -3.20 -30.86 24.48
C THR A 269 -2.86 -30.28 23.14
N GLU A 270 -2.28 -29.06 23.11
CA GLU A 270 -1.99 -28.34 21.86
C GLU A 270 -0.73 -27.51 22.05
N ARG A 271 0.14 -27.47 21.03
CA ARG A 271 1.23 -26.52 20.88
C ARG A 271 0.81 -25.39 19.98
N VAL A 272 1.38 -24.22 20.20
CA VAL A 272 1.06 -23.01 19.42
C VAL A 272 2.32 -22.56 18.71
N GLU A 273 2.28 -22.62 17.38
CA GLU A 273 3.42 -22.33 16.52
C GLU A 273 3.41 -20.87 16.07
N GLY A 274 4.57 -20.26 15.88
CA GLY A 274 4.77 -18.95 15.28
C GLY A 274 6.07 -18.84 14.49
N PRO A 275 6.22 -17.84 13.63
CA PRO A 275 7.44 -17.63 12.83
C PRO A 275 8.58 -16.97 13.60
N SER A 276 8.31 -16.44 14.79
CA SER A 276 9.28 -15.68 15.58
C SER A 276 9.04 -15.80 17.08
N GLY A 277 10.10 -15.57 17.82
CA GLY A 277 10.05 -15.42 19.28
C GLY A 277 10.76 -14.14 19.72
N SER A 278 10.41 -13.63 20.88
CA SER A 278 11.18 -12.54 21.48
C SER A 278 11.15 -12.59 23.01
N PHE A 279 12.11 -11.91 23.61
CA PHE A 279 12.20 -11.69 25.05
C PHE A 279 12.91 -10.37 25.34
N THR A 280 12.69 -9.82 26.53
CA THR A 280 13.34 -8.60 27.01
C THR A 280 14.22 -8.93 28.22
N LEU A 281 15.45 -8.39 28.24
CA LEU A 281 16.28 -8.41 29.45
C LEU A 281 15.76 -7.34 30.41
N VAL A 282 15.02 -7.73 31.42
CA VAL A 282 14.39 -6.78 32.37
C VAL A 282 15.30 -6.41 33.52
N GLN A 283 16.33 -7.21 33.76
CA GLN A 283 17.37 -6.95 34.75
C GLN A 283 18.71 -7.56 34.28
N THR A 284 19.83 -6.90 34.59
CA THR A 284 21.18 -7.46 34.47
C THR A 284 21.89 -7.30 35.81
N GLY A 285 22.80 -8.23 36.12
CA GLY A 285 23.59 -8.15 37.36
C GLY A 285 24.57 -6.99 37.34
N GLY A 286 24.83 -6.39 38.49
CA GLY A 286 25.80 -5.35 38.66
C GLY A 286 25.26 -3.94 38.47
N ASN A 287 25.12 -3.47 37.26
CA ASN A 287 24.56 -2.16 36.90
C ASN A 287 24.06 -2.16 35.46
N ASP A 288 23.27 -1.14 35.08
CA ASP A 288 22.63 -1.02 33.76
C ASP A 288 23.61 -0.96 32.58
N ALA A 289 24.89 -0.71 32.82
CA ALA A 289 25.93 -0.73 31.78
C ALA A 289 26.58 -2.12 31.64
N ASN A 290 26.19 -3.09 32.45
CA ASN A 290 26.73 -4.44 32.35
C ASN A 290 26.19 -5.15 31.12
N ARG A 291 27.10 -5.65 30.28
CA ARG A 291 26.76 -6.35 29.05
C ARG A 291 26.81 -7.85 29.27
N VAL A 292 25.75 -8.51 28.88
CA VAL A 292 25.59 -9.96 29.00
C VAL A 292 25.53 -10.62 27.63
N GLY A 293 25.63 -11.95 27.59
CA GLY A 293 25.48 -12.75 26.37
C GLY A 293 24.37 -13.78 26.51
N ALA A 294 23.60 -13.95 25.48
CA ALA A 294 22.55 -14.96 25.37
C ALA A 294 22.78 -15.87 24.18
N GLU A 295 22.57 -17.17 24.35
CA GLU A 295 22.48 -18.15 23.30
C GLU A 295 21.02 -18.58 23.15
N ILE A 296 20.53 -18.61 21.93
CA ILE A 296 19.14 -18.89 21.61
C ILE A 296 19.07 -20.08 20.68
N PHE A 297 18.19 -21.02 21.00
CA PHE A 297 17.75 -22.09 20.10
C PHE A 297 16.24 -22.05 19.97
N ALA A 298 15.73 -22.35 18.78
CA ALA A 298 14.31 -22.45 18.47
C ALA A 298 13.96 -23.89 18.08
N PHE A 299 12.75 -24.34 18.38
CA PHE A 299 12.30 -25.71 18.12
C PHE A 299 10.84 -25.72 17.65
N ASP A 300 10.54 -26.66 16.75
CA ASP A 300 9.19 -27.08 16.40
C ASP A 300 8.95 -28.48 16.97
N SER A 301 8.28 -28.56 18.10
CA SER A 301 8.14 -29.79 18.88
C SER A 301 6.79 -30.45 18.67
N SER A 302 6.78 -31.75 18.39
CA SER A 302 5.55 -32.54 18.31
C SER A 302 5.12 -33.14 19.67
N GLU A 303 5.88 -32.91 20.73
CA GLU A 303 5.58 -33.45 22.05
C GLU A 303 4.34 -32.82 22.67
N LEU A 304 3.50 -33.64 23.31
CA LEU A 304 2.36 -33.21 24.11
C LEU A 304 2.70 -33.34 25.62
N GLY A 305 1.92 -32.67 26.45
CA GLY A 305 2.20 -32.58 27.87
C GLY A 305 2.30 -33.90 28.64
N THR A 306 1.67 -34.97 28.15
CA THR A 306 1.78 -36.31 28.76
C THR A 306 3.14 -36.97 28.54
N ASP A 307 3.86 -36.54 27.52
CA ASP A 307 5.16 -37.07 27.11
C ASP A 307 6.23 -35.98 27.19
N TYR A 308 5.96 -34.92 27.99
CA TYR A 308 6.88 -33.81 28.15
C TYR A 308 8.20 -34.32 28.69
N THR A 309 9.17 -34.34 27.82
CA THR A 309 10.54 -34.65 28.17
C THR A 309 11.33 -33.38 28.35
N ASP A 310 12.49 -33.51 28.85
CA ASP A 310 13.50 -32.54 29.01
C ASP A 310 13.63 -31.66 27.76
N GLY A 311 13.30 -30.42 27.85
CA GLY A 311 13.41 -29.44 26.77
C GLY A 311 14.87 -29.15 26.38
N ALA A 312 15.80 -30.02 26.79
CA ALA A 312 17.21 -29.83 26.59
C ALA A 312 17.61 -29.89 25.11
N ILE A 313 18.57 -29.08 24.78
CA ILE A 313 19.27 -29.05 23.50
C ILE A 313 19.80 -30.46 23.21
N GLY A 314 19.33 -31.07 22.13
CA GLY A 314 19.76 -32.38 21.65
C GLY A 314 18.77 -33.52 21.85
N GLU A 315 17.58 -33.28 22.38
CA GLU A 315 16.50 -34.26 22.46
C GLU A 315 15.47 -34.07 21.35
N ALA A 316 14.65 -35.03 21.06
CA ALA A 316 13.72 -35.32 19.96
C ALA A 316 12.89 -34.18 19.30
N SER A 317 13.13 -32.93 19.62
CA SER A 317 12.51 -31.77 18.95
C SER A 317 13.46 -31.27 17.87
N PRO A 318 13.09 -31.27 16.60
CA PRO A 318 13.93 -30.70 15.56
C PRO A 318 14.16 -29.22 15.85
N SER A 319 15.45 -28.81 15.92
CA SER A 319 15.82 -27.40 15.98
C SER A 319 15.40 -26.71 14.70
N GLN A 320 15.11 -25.43 14.80
CA GLN A 320 14.72 -24.60 13.67
C GLN A 320 15.76 -23.52 13.44
N THR A 321 16.14 -23.34 12.19
CA THR A 321 17.17 -22.36 11.83
C THR A 321 16.71 -20.94 12.13
N ILE A 322 17.46 -20.23 13.00
CA ILE A 322 17.28 -18.79 13.20
C ILE A 322 17.92 -18.05 12.02
N VAL A 323 17.10 -17.39 11.20
CA VAL A 323 17.52 -16.69 10.00
C VAL A 323 17.79 -15.21 10.22
N SER A 324 17.19 -14.60 11.23
CA SER A 324 17.46 -13.19 11.57
C SER A 324 17.25 -12.90 13.05
N VAL A 325 17.97 -11.89 13.52
CA VAL A 325 17.84 -11.35 14.88
C VAL A 325 17.83 -9.83 14.82
N LYS A 326 16.93 -9.23 15.59
CA LYS A 326 16.86 -7.78 15.81
C LYS A 326 16.95 -7.50 17.31
N VAL A 327 17.68 -6.47 17.68
CA VAL A 327 17.81 -5.98 19.05
C VAL A 327 17.26 -4.57 19.12
N TRP A 328 16.34 -4.34 20.03
CA TRP A 328 15.60 -3.10 20.21
C TRP A 328 15.83 -2.50 21.57
N LEU A 329 15.82 -1.17 21.68
CA LEU A 329 15.70 -0.43 22.92
C LEU A 329 14.42 0.43 22.85
N GLY A 330 13.37 -0.01 23.53
CA GLY A 330 12.03 0.49 23.26
C GLY A 330 11.67 0.24 21.79
N ASP A 331 11.24 1.26 21.08
CA ASP A 331 10.91 1.18 19.65
C ASP A 331 12.11 1.49 18.72
N THR A 332 13.31 1.65 19.27
CA THR A 332 14.50 1.96 18.50
C THR A 332 15.29 0.69 18.18
N LEU A 333 15.44 0.37 16.88
CA LEU A 333 16.31 -0.72 16.43
C LEU A 333 17.78 -0.34 16.65
N VAL A 334 18.46 -1.06 17.55
CA VAL A 334 19.87 -0.80 17.90
C VAL A 334 20.86 -1.72 17.19
N SER A 335 20.43 -2.93 16.84
CA SER A 335 21.23 -3.85 16.05
C SER A 335 20.33 -4.84 15.31
N ALA A 336 20.75 -5.27 14.11
CA ALA A 336 20.11 -6.33 13.36
C ALA A 336 21.14 -7.21 12.67
N TRP A 337 20.86 -8.49 12.63
CA TRP A 337 21.67 -9.52 11.99
C TRP A 337 20.79 -10.41 11.12
N ASP A 338 21.31 -10.78 9.98
CA ASP A 338 20.72 -11.73 9.04
C ASP A 338 21.73 -12.84 8.75
N ARG A 339 21.26 -14.09 8.71
CA ARG A 339 22.14 -15.25 8.53
C ARG A 339 22.95 -15.21 7.25
N THR A 340 22.36 -14.65 6.18
CA THR A 340 23.00 -14.58 4.85
C THR A 340 23.92 -13.36 4.74
N ASN A 341 23.47 -12.21 5.27
CA ASN A 341 24.10 -10.90 5.04
C ASN A 341 24.97 -10.44 6.23
N GLY A 342 24.94 -11.15 7.37
CA GLY A 342 25.61 -10.73 8.59
C GLY A 342 24.91 -9.56 9.28
N ILE A 343 25.67 -8.65 9.88
CA ILE A 343 25.09 -7.47 10.56
C ILE A 343 24.58 -6.47 9.53
N THR A 344 23.28 -6.23 9.51
CA THR A 344 22.58 -5.34 8.57
C THR A 344 22.28 -3.95 9.17
N ASN A 345 22.22 -3.85 10.50
CA ASN A 345 22.13 -2.60 11.24
C ASN A 345 22.99 -2.68 12.50
N ASN A 346 23.70 -1.62 12.88
CA ASN A 346 24.54 -1.60 14.07
C ASN A 346 24.73 -0.19 14.60
N THR A 347 23.73 0.33 15.31
CA THR A 347 23.85 1.61 16.05
C THR A 347 24.47 1.41 17.44
N ASP A 348 24.47 0.16 17.96
CA ASP A 348 25.24 -0.25 19.13
C ASP A 348 26.33 -1.28 18.74
N PRO A 349 27.57 -0.84 18.47
CA PRO A 349 28.66 -1.73 18.07
C PRO A 349 29.12 -2.72 19.16
N GLY A 350 28.58 -2.62 20.37
CA GLY A 350 28.81 -3.58 21.43
C GLY A 350 28.04 -4.89 21.24
N VAL A 351 26.98 -4.87 20.44
CA VAL A 351 26.20 -6.09 20.12
C VAL A 351 26.89 -6.83 18.99
N THR A 352 27.16 -8.11 19.20
CA THR A 352 27.78 -9.01 18.20
C THR A 352 27.05 -10.33 18.15
N TYR A 353 27.15 -11.02 17.00
CA TYR A 353 26.44 -12.25 16.73
C TYR A 353 27.41 -13.35 16.26
N ALA A 354 27.11 -14.57 16.64
CA ALA A 354 27.78 -15.77 16.13
C ALA A 354 26.73 -16.89 15.99
N ILE A 355 26.89 -17.71 14.95
CA ILE A 355 26.09 -18.94 14.83
C ILE A 355 26.62 -19.90 15.87
N SER A 356 25.72 -20.53 16.63
CA SER A 356 26.04 -21.60 17.57
C SER A 356 26.05 -22.93 16.83
N ASP A 357 27.11 -23.67 16.99
CA ASP A 357 27.36 -24.96 16.35
C ASP A 357 27.35 -24.98 14.82
N PRO A 358 28.31 -24.29 14.16
CA PRO A 358 28.33 -24.13 12.71
C PRO A 358 28.58 -25.45 11.93
N ASN A 359 28.79 -26.59 12.61
CA ASN A 359 29.11 -27.85 11.97
C ASN A 359 27.96 -28.87 11.93
N ASP A 360 26.83 -28.59 12.61
CA ASP A 360 25.77 -29.58 12.81
C ASP A 360 24.38 -29.08 12.37
N ASN A 361 24.25 -27.95 11.66
CA ASN A 361 23.00 -27.28 11.27
C ASN A 361 22.09 -26.91 12.45
N ASP A 362 22.52 -27.14 13.67
CA ASP A 362 21.81 -26.79 14.89
C ASP A 362 21.92 -25.29 15.16
N ASP A 363 21.05 -24.59 14.65
CA ASP A 363 20.99 -23.26 14.14
C ASP A 363 20.72 -22.22 15.21
N GLY A 364 21.30 -22.40 16.38
CA GLY A 364 21.31 -21.42 17.46
C GLY A 364 22.11 -20.17 17.09
N VAL A 365 21.81 -19.09 17.78
CA VAL A 365 22.53 -17.82 17.67
C VAL A 365 23.02 -17.36 19.03
N VAL A 366 24.30 -17.06 19.11
CA VAL A 366 24.91 -16.40 20.27
C VAL A 366 24.92 -14.89 20.02
N ILE A 367 24.37 -14.14 20.96
CA ILE A 367 24.37 -12.68 20.96
C ILE A 367 25.17 -12.22 22.17
N GLN A 368 26.21 -11.44 21.97
CA GLN A 368 27.00 -10.82 23.03
C GLN A 368 26.73 -9.33 23.12
N GLY A 369 26.92 -8.76 24.29
CA GLY A 369 26.87 -7.32 24.46
C GLY A 369 25.49 -6.72 24.69
N LEU A 370 24.52 -7.54 25.07
CA LEU A 370 23.17 -7.14 25.42
C LEU A 370 23.15 -6.32 26.72
N LEU A 371 22.34 -5.28 26.76
CA LEU A 371 22.09 -4.44 27.94
C LEU A 371 20.70 -4.67 28.53
N VAL A 372 20.48 -4.24 29.77
CA VAL A 372 19.15 -4.19 30.35
C VAL A 372 18.20 -3.38 29.47
N HIS A 373 16.94 -3.80 29.41
CA HIS A 373 15.87 -3.27 28.56
C HIS A 373 16.06 -3.50 27.03
N TYR A 374 17.05 -4.28 26.63
CA TYR A 374 17.11 -4.75 25.26
C TYR A 374 16.10 -5.87 25.05
N ARG A 375 15.22 -5.67 24.04
CA ARG A 375 14.36 -6.74 23.51
C ARG A 375 15.07 -7.41 22.35
N VAL A 376 15.19 -8.70 22.43
CA VAL A 376 15.74 -9.56 21.38
C VAL A 376 14.57 -10.23 20.66
N GLU A 377 14.43 -10.00 19.39
CA GLU A 377 13.46 -10.63 18.49
C GLU A 377 14.22 -11.48 17.48
N PHE A 378 13.79 -12.71 17.28
CA PHE A 378 14.40 -13.62 16.32
C PHE A 378 13.34 -14.32 15.49
N HIS A 379 13.69 -14.59 14.21
CA HIS A 379 12.83 -15.28 13.25
C HIS A 379 13.46 -16.59 12.83
N VAL A 380 12.63 -17.60 12.70
CA VAL A 380 13.02 -18.89 12.11
C VAL A 380 12.63 -18.94 10.64
N GLY A 381 13.35 -19.73 9.85
CA GLY A 381 13.08 -19.84 8.41
C GLY A 381 13.51 -21.21 7.89
N ILE A 382 13.11 -21.53 6.67
CA ILE A 382 13.45 -22.78 6.00
C ILE A 382 14.80 -22.60 5.30
N VAL A 383 15.83 -23.25 5.85
CA VAL A 383 17.20 -23.24 5.31
C VAL A 383 17.59 -24.65 4.86
N ASP A 384 17.19 -25.67 5.60
CA ASP A 384 17.45 -27.06 5.29
C ASP A 384 16.18 -27.93 5.33
N GLY A 385 16.35 -29.27 5.22
CA GLY A 385 15.23 -30.19 5.04
C GLY A 385 14.41 -30.49 6.30
N ASP A 386 14.91 -30.11 7.47
CA ASP A 386 14.28 -30.37 8.77
C ASP A 386 13.55 -29.13 9.30
N ASP A 387 13.78 -27.96 8.69
CA ASP A 387 13.14 -26.72 9.03
C ASP A 387 11.67 -26.66 8.57
N THR A 388 10.79 -26.24 9.45
CA THR A 388 9.38 -25.94 9.15
C THR A 388 9.15 -24.43 8.97
N GLY A 389 10.10 -23.59 9.39
CA GLY A 389 9.96 -22.13 9.43
C GLY A 389 9.02 -21.66 10.54
N LYS A 390 8.79 -22.49 11.55
CA LYS A 390 7.94 -22.22 12.70
C LYS A 390 8.62 -22.66 13.98
N LEU A 391 8.25 -22.07 15.09
CA LEU A 391 8.66 -22.50 16.42
C LEU A 391 7.45 -22.53 17.36
N ASP A 392 7.45 -23.45 18.29
CA ASP A 392 6.54 -23.51 19.44
C ASP A 392 7.28 -23.57 20.78
N ARG A 393 8.61 -23.63 20.71
CA ARG A 393 9.53 -23.67 21.84
C ARG A 393 10.79 -22.88 21.50
N PHE A 394 11.37 -22.23 22.47
CA PHE A 394 12.74 -21.75 22.40
C PHE A 394 13.45 -21.79 23.75
N SER A 395 14.78 -21.81 23.72
CA SER A 395 15.61 -21.70 24.92
C SER A 395 16.48 -20.45 24.86
N VAL A 396 16.78 -19.91 26.05
CA VAL A 396 17.73 -18.81 26.23
C VAL A 396 18.69 -19.18 27.34
N GLN A 397 19.97 -19.34 26.99
CA GLN A 397 21.05 -19.65 27.93
C GLN A 397 21.96 -18.44 28.11
N ASN A 398 22.43 -18.22 29.33
CA ASN A 398 23.42 -17.19 29.62
C ASN A 398 24.82 -17.70 29.25
N VAL A 399 25.40 -17.10 28.21
CA VAL A 399 26.75 -17.40 27.69
C VAL A 399 27.65 -16.16 27.76
N SER A 400 27.46 -15.28 28.74
CA SER A 400 28.23 -14.06 28.90
C SER A 400 29.72 -14.32 28.90
N SER A 401 30.48 -13.63 28.04
CA SER A 401 31.89 -13.85 27.84
C SER A 401 32.80 -13.16 28.88
N GLY A 402 32.20 -12.28 29.69
CA GLY A 402 32.93 -11.48 30.70
C GLY A 402 33.49 -12.27 31.89
N GLY A 403 32.90 -13.43 32.19
CA GLY A 403 33.34 -14.32 33.25
C GLY A 403 33.22 -13.73 34.65
N GLN A 404 32.42 -12.67 34.83
CA GLN A 404 32.22 -12.07 36.14
C GLN A 404 31.03 -12.73 36.83
N ALA A 405 31.14 -12.91 38.14
CA ALA A 405 30.04 -13.50 38.95
C ALA A 405 28.72 -12.70 38.88
N ASN A 406 28.76 -11.49 38.35
CA ASN A 406 27.61 -10.61 38.20
C ASN A 406 27.07 -10.54 36.78
N ASP A 407 27.60 -11.37 35.85
CA ASP A 407 27.08 -11.42 34.47
C ASP A 407 25.82 -12.29 34.43
N THR A 408 24.79 -11.85 35.12
CA THR A 408 23.47 -12.49 35.22
C THR A 408 22.42 -11.63 34.56
N PHE A 409 21.30 -12.22 34.13
CA PHE A 409 20.15 -11.48 33.65
C PHE A 409 18.83 -12.18 34.00
N ASP A 410 17.74 -11.45 33.89
CA ASP A 410 16.36 -11.95 34.01
C ASP A 410 15.62 -11.69 32.70
N LEU A 411 14.76 -12.63 32.33
CA LEU A 411 13.91 -12.52 31.15
C LEU A 411 12.51 -12.03 31.52
N GLY A 412 11.95 -11.18 30.70
CA GLY A 412 10.55 -10.76 30.76
C GLY A 412 10.03 -10.43 29.37
N ASP A 413 8.78 -10.01 29.28
CA ASP A 413 8.14 -9.66 28.00
C ASP A 413 8.42 -10.71 26.92
N ILE A 414 8.09 -11.96 27.22
CA ILE A 414 8.28 -13.09 26.31
C ILE A 414 7.14 -13.12 25.32
N ARG A 415 7.45 -13.23 24.04
CA ARG A 415 6.45 -13.19 22.97
C ARG A 415 6.60 -14.34 21.99
N LEU A 416 5.45 -14.78 21.48
CA LEU A 416 5.34 -15.60 20.27
C LEU A 416 4.76 -14.74 19.18
N GLY A 417 5.52 -14.58 18.10
CA GLY A 417 5.11 -13.79 16.96
C GLY A 417 4.14 -14.51 16.04
N GLY A 418 3.40 -13.72 15.28
CA GLY A 418 2.57 -14.25 14.22
C GLY A 418 1.29 -14.94 14.65
N GLN A 419 0.82 -14.71 15.85
CA GLN A 419 -0.41 -15.32 16.37
C GLN A 419 -1.63 -14.50 16.00
N VAL A 420 -2.60 -15.18 15.44
CA VAL A 420 -3.95 -14.75 15.10
C VAL A 420 -4.02 -13.42 14.36
N GLY A 421 -4.29 -13.55 13.10
CA GLY A 421 -4.61 -12.42 12.29
C GLY A 421 -6.09 -12.26 12.12
N GLU A 422 -6.51 -11.04 12.05
CA GLU A 422 -7.68 -10.64 11.32
C GLU A 422 -7.26 -10.30 9.91
N GLN A 423 -8.08 -10.63 8.93
CA GLN A 423 -7.83 -10.33 7.53
C GLN A 423 -8.95 -9.42 7.03
N ALA A 424 -8.57 -8.29 6.46
CA ALA A 424 -9.49 -7.37 5.80
C ALA A 424 -9.27 -7.40 4.28
N ASP A 425 -10.36 -7.43 3.51
CA ASP A 425 -10.33 -7.13 2.08
C ASP A 425 -10.23 -5.61 1.91
N ILE A 426 -9.09 -5.16 1.43
CA ILE A 426 -8.87 -3.73 1.15
C ILE A 426 -8.90 -3.43 -0.35
N GLY A 427 -9.07 -4.46 -1.18
CA GLY A 427 -9.09 -4.27 -2.63
C GLY A 427 -10.20 -3.34 -3.09
N SER A 428 -11.35 -3.33 -2.41
CA SER A 428 -12.44 -2.39 -2.66
C SER A 428 -12.20 -0.96 -2.15
N HIS A 429 -11.11 -0.74 -1.45
CA HIS A 429 -10.65 0.55 -0.93
C HIS A 429 -9.43 1.08 -1.69
N ILE A 430 -9.04 0.43 -2.79
CA ILE A 430 -7.93 0.83 -3.66
C ILE A 430 -8.52 1.15 -5.02
N ASN A 431 -8.70 2.43 -5.30
CA ASN A 431 -9.39 2.94 -6.47
C ASN A 431 -8.41 3.62 -7.42
N PHE A 432 -8.57 3.32 -8.71
CA PHE A 432 -7.96 4.04 -9.81
C PHE A 432 -9.10 4.73 -10.55
N GLU A 433 -9.11 6.05 -10.55
CA GLU A 433 -10.11 6.87 -11.23
C GLU A 433 -9.57 7.34 -12.58
N ASP A 434 -10.49 7.36 -13.57
CA ASP A 434 -10.19 7.78 -14.93
C ASP A 434 -9.88 9.27 -14.96
N ASP A 435 -8.96 9.66 -15.85
CA ASP A 435 -8.71 11.05 -16.10
C ASP A 435 -9.68 11.61 -17.15
N GLY A 436 -10.51 12.53 -16.77
CA GLY A 436 -11.36 13.28 -17.69
C GLY A 436 -10.57 14.28 -18.53
N PRO A 437 -10.89 14.41 -19.83
CA PRO A 437 -10.37 15.53 -20.59
C PRO A 437 -10.95 16.84 -20.03
N TRP A 438 -10.09 17.78 -19.66
CA TRP A 438 -10.52 19.12 -19.29
C TRP A 438 -10.09 20.15 -20.31
N GLN A 439 -10.96 21.13 -20.55
CA GLN A 439 -10.67 22.21 -21.46
C GLN A 439 -11.17 23.56 -20.93
N THR A 440 -10.28 24.51 -20.82
CA THR A 440 -10.63 25.91 -20.60
C THR A 440 -10.55 26.67 -21.93
N VAL A 441 -11.69 27.21 -22.36
CA VAL A 441 -11.77 28.02 -23.56
C VAL A 441 -12.00 29.47 -23.19
N THR A 442 -11.09 30.34 -23.60
CA THR A 442 -11.23 31.80 -23.44
C THR A 442 -11.38 32.48 -24.79
N ALA A 443 -12.26 33.45 -24.88
CA ALA A 443 -12.39 34.26 -26.10
C ALA A 443 -11.06 34.96 -26.42
N GLY A 444 -10.56 34.78 -27.62
CA GLY A 444 -9.38 35.47 -28.12
C GLY A 444 -9.64 36.97 -28.28
N THR A 445 -8.58 37.73 -28.47
CA THR A 445 -8.66 39.18 -28.73
C THR A 445 -8.96 39.49 -30.22
N THR A 446 -9.02 38.47 -31.05
CA THR A 446 -9.31 38.64 -32.48
C THR A 446 -10.81 38.80 -32.68
N THR A 447 -11.22 39.93 -33.22
CA THR A 447 -12.58 40.13 -33.69
C THR A 447 -12.69 39.63 -35.11
N LEU A 448 -13.58 38.67 -35.31
CA LEU A 448 -13.91 38.17 -36.63
C LEU A 448 -15.12 38.96 -37.14
N ALA A 449 -14.98 39.61 -38.28
CA ALA A 449 -16.09 40.10 -39.08
C ALA A 449 -16.19 39.23 -40.34
N ILE A 450 -17.34 38.62 -40.55
CA ILE A 450 -17.69 37.99 -41.82
C ILE A 450 -18.63 38.93 -42.51
N GLU A 451 -18.23 39.38 -43.66
CA GLU A 451 -19.01 40.27 -44.51
C GLU A 451 -19.34 39.57 -45.81
N LEU A 452 -20.62 39.44 -46.09
CA LEU A 452 -21.11 38.85 -47.33
C LEU A 452 -21.71 39.98 -48.17
N ASP A 453 -21.11 40.24 -49.32
CA ASP A 453 -21.61 41.21 -50.28
C ASP A 453 -22.61 40.52 -51.24
N GLU A 454 -23.82 41.00 -51.25
CA GLU A 454 -24.90 40.52 -52.12
C GLU A 454 -24.83 41.09 -53.55
N THR A 455 -23.83 41.91 -53.84
CA THR A 455 -23.67 42.49 -55.17
C THR A 455 -23.28 41.40 -56.19
N THR A 456 -24.19 41.09 -57.07
CA THR A 456 -23.96 40.02 -58.06
C THR A 456 -22.90 40.37 -59.09
N GLY A 457 -21.79 39.60 -59.05
CA GLY A 457 -21.08 39.21 -60.26
C GLY A 457 -20.11 40.16 -60.84
N ASP A 458 -19.65 41.23 -60.23
CA ASP A 458 -18.57 41.98 -60.83
C ASP A 458 -17.72 42.75 -59.81
N SER A 459 -16.41 42.58 -59.91
CA SER A 459 -15.41 43.21 -59.05
C SER A 459 -15.33 44.75 -59.12
N ASP A 460 -16.19 45.39 -59.87
CA ASP A 460 -16.11 46.81 -60.12
C ASP A 460 -16.97 47.69 -59.18
N HIS A 461 -17.65 47.08 -58.21
CA HIS A 461 -18.61 47.80 -57.37
C HIS A 461 -18.24 47.82 -55.87
N TYR A 462 -17.00 47.47 -55.52
CA TYR A 462 -16.55 47.56 -54.14
C TYR A 462 -16.26 48.99 -53.70
N ALA A 463 -16.64 49.33 -52.47
CA ALA A 463 -16.18 50.54 -51.84
C ALA A 463 -14.65 50.52 -51.71
N THR A 464 -14.00 51.68 -51.71
CA THR A 464 -12.56 51.79 -51.63
C THR A 464 -12.04 51.21 -50.31
N GLY A 465 -11.38 50.04 -50.33
CA GLY A 465 -10.82 49.38 -49.17
C GLY A 465 -11.47 48.04 -48.82
N GLU A 466 -12.53 47.65 -49.54
CA GLU A 466 -13.11 46.32 -49.43
C GLU A 466 -12.35 45.29 -50.26
N THR A 467 -12.34 44.05 -49.76
CA THR A 467 -11.77 42.88 -50.48
C THR A 467 -12.91 42.10 -51.12
N ALA A 468 -12.71 41.68 -52.36
CA ALA A 468 -13.67 40.86 -53.06
C ALA A 468 -14.01 39.58 -52.30
N ASP A 469 -15.28 39.34 -52.06
CA ASP A 469 -15.75 38.07 -51.53
C ASP A 469 -15.50 36.94 -52.53
N SER A 470 -15.28 35.74 -51.97
CA SER A 470 -15.09 34.56 -52.83
C SER A 470 -16.43 34.22 -53.49
N TYR A 471 -16.62 34.70 -54.66
CA TYR A 471 -17.78 34.34 -55.47
C TYR A 471 -17.62 32.91 -56.02
N VAL A 472 -18.49 32.04 -55.57
CA VAL A 472 -18.63 30.71 -56.19
C VAL A 472 -19.91 30.75 -57.03
N ASN A 473 -19.74 30.91 -58.33
CA ASN A 473 -20.84 30.66 -59.26
C ASN A 473 -21.04 29.14 -59.35
N ASP A 474 -21.90 28.63 -58.48
CA ASP A 474 -22.31 27.25 -58.55
C ASP A 474 -23.70 27.17 -59.25
N ASP A 475 -23.89 26.08 -59.99
CA ASP A 475 -25.16 25.80 -60.66
C ASP A 475 -26.33 25.52 -59.68
N ASN A 476 -26.12 25.70 -58.36
CA ASN A 476 -27.06 25.40 -57.29
C ASN A 476 -27.82 26.65 -56.78
N GLY A 477 -27.60 27.84 -57.38
CA GLY A 477 -28.36 29.03 -57.14
C GLY A 477 -27.96 29.84 -55.90
N HIS A 478 -26.75 29.71 -55.41
CA HIS A 478 -26.16 30.58 -54.42
C HIS A 478 -25.80 31.94 -55.03
N LEU A 479 -26.12 33.05 -54.31
CA LEU A 479 -25.77 34.40 -54.76
C LEU A 479 -24.33 34.74 -54.44
N ALA A 480 -23.86 34.40 -53.24
CA ALA A 480 -22.50 34.64 -52.78
C ALA A 480 -22.11 33.67 -51.66
N GLN A 481 -20.84 33.47 -51.50
CA GLN A 481 -20.25 32.69 -50.37
C GLN A 481 -18.95 33.36 -49.93
N VAL A 482 -18.80 33.49 -48.62
CA VAL A 482 -17.58 33.98 -47.97
C VAL A 482 -17.14 33.02 -46.90
N THR A 483 -15.84 32.88 -46.74
CA THR A 483 -15.25 32.15 -45.61
C THR A 483 -14.36 33.10 -44.82
N THR A 484 -14.17 32.77 -43.54
CA THR A 484 -13.30 33.57 -42.67
C THR A 484 -11.87 33.55 -43.18
N ALA A 485 -11.34 34.73 -43.54
CA ALA A 485 -9.94 34.87 -44.01
C ALA A 485 -8.93 35.07 -42.86
N VAL A 486 -9.24 34.58 -41.65
CA VAL A 486 -8.33 34.72 -40.51
C VAL A 486 -7.35 33.57 -40.54
N SER A 487 -6.04 33.85 -40.50
CA SER A 487 -5.00 32.82 -40.37
C SER A 487 -5.23 32.01 -39.10
N GLY A 488 -5.37 30.69 -39.24
CA GLY A 488 -5.72 29.76 -38.17
C GLY A 488 -7.21 29.51 -37.99
N GLY A 489 -8.08 30.09 -38.87
CA GLY A 489 -9.52 29.80 -38.91
C GLY A 489 -10.25 30.10 -37.62
N LEU A 490 -11.21 29.26 -37.25
CA LEU A 490 -12.00 29.41 -36.02
C LEU A 490 -11.12 29.27 -34.74
N ALA A 491 -10.03 28.53 -34.80
CA ALA A 491 -9.07 28.38 -33.70
C ALA A 491 -8.44 29.72 -33.29
N ALA A 492 -8.39 30.72 -34.18
CA ALA A 492 -7.88 32.05 -33.86
C ALA A 492 -8.83 32.91 -33.01
N LEU A 493 -10.11 32.53 -32.91
CA LEU A 493 -11.12 33.20 -32.08
C LEU A 493 -11.03 32.84 -30.62
N PHE A 494 -10.34 31.77 -30.27
CA PHE A 494 -10.27 31.22 -28.94
C PHE A 494 -8.82 30.91 -28.58
N SER A 495 -8.49 31.12 -27.33
CA SER A 495 -7.36 30.42 -26.72
C SER A 495 -7.91 29.26 -25.89
N SER A 496 -7.43 28.07 -26.14
CA SER A 496 -7.76 26.90 -25.34
C SER A 496 -6.53 26.42 -24.62
N SER A 497 -6.69 26.07 -23.36
CA SER A 497 -5.76 25.27 -22.56
C SER A 497 -6.53 24.08 -22.04
N GLY A 498 -5.89 22.91 -22.00
CA GLY A 498 -6.55 21.70 -21.56
C GLY A 498 -5.61 20.51 -21.67
N SER A 499 -6.00 19.43 -21.08
CA SER A 499 -5.40 18.10 -21.22
C SER A 499 -6.44 17.16 -21.82
N TYR A 500 -5.96 16.16 -22.54
CA TYR A 500 -6.80 15.04 -22.96
C TYR A 500 -6.73 13.89 -21.96
N GLY A 501 -6.03 14.13 -20.85
CA GLY A 501 -5.73 13.08 -19.92
C GLY A 501 -4.58 12.17 -20.36
N THR A 502 -4.41 11.06 -19.65
CA THR A 502 -3.39 10.04 -19.95
C THR A 502 -3.81 9.10 -21.08
N ASP A 503 -5.10 9.07 -21.41
CA ASP A 503 -5.68 8.26 -22.51
C ASP A 503 -5.23 8.68 -23.92
N GLY A 504 -4.55 9.79 -24.03
CA GLY A 504 -4.01 10.29 -25.28
C GLY A 504 -4.91 11.30 -25.97
N ALA A 505 -4.46 11.77 -27.14
CA ALA A 505 -5.08 12.89 -27.83
C ALA A 505 -6.49 12.57 -28.33
N GLY A 506 -7.48 13.23 -27.78
CA GLY A 506 -8.87 13.25 -28.25
C GLY A 506 -9.07 14.16 -29.45
N THR A 507 -10.33 14.36 -29.81
CA THR A 507 -10.71 15.21 -30.94
C THR A 507 -11.46 16.45 -30.46
N LEU A 508 -10.96 17.65 -30.79
CA LEU A 508 -11.67 18.91 -30.56
C LEU A 508 -12.73 19.09 -31.65
N THR A 509 -14.01 19.13 -31.24
CA THR A 509 -15.13 19.31 -32.17
C THR A 509 -15.82 20.65 -31.92
N PRO A 510 -15.67 21.67 -32.77
CA PRO A 510 -16.40 22.92 -32.63
C PRO A 510 -17.87 22.76 -33.02
N SER A 511 -18.74 23.52 -32.37
CA SER A 511 -20.17 23.57 -32.67
C SER A 511 -20.69 24.98 -32.74
N LEU A 512 -21.77 25.15 -33.51
CA LEU A 512 -22.56 26.40 -33.57
C LEU A 512 -23.77 26.28 -32.68
N THR A 513 -23.95 27.24 -31.77
CA THR A 513 -25.11 27.28 -30.89
C THR A 513 -25.77 28.65 -30.94
N LEU A 514 -27.10 28.69 -31.00
CA LEU A 514 -27.88 29.90 -30.84
C LEU A 514 -28.20 30.12 -29.36
N VAL A 515 -27.74 31.22 -28.78
CA VAL A 515 -27.96 31.53 -27.36
C VAL A 515 -29.34 32.14 -27.14
N GLY A 516 -30.10 31.62 -26.15
CA GLY A 516 -31.39 32.18 -25.73
C GLY A 516 -32.56 31.91 -26.68
N VAL A 517 -32.53 30.82 -27.42
CA VAL A 517 -33.50 30.50 -28.48
C VAL A 517 -34.84 29.99 -27.96
N PRO A 518 -35.99 30.63 -28.28
CA PRO A 518 -37.32 30.04 -28.12
C PRO A 518 -37.50 28.83 -29.06
N ALA A 519 -38.49 27.97 -28.79
CA ALA A 519 -38.80 26.79 -29.60
C ALA A 519 -39.13 27.09 -31.09
N GLY A 520 -39.36 28.36 -31.44
CA GLY A 520 -39.65 28.80 -32.81
C GLY A 520 -38.50 29.46 -33.56
N GLY A 521 -37.26 29.32 -33.06
CA GLY A 521 -36.08 29.96 -33.64
C GLY A 521 -35.77 31.35 -33.06
N LEU A 522 -34.64 31.93 -33.42
CA LEU A 522 -34.17 33.24 -32.98
C LEU A 522 -34.53 34.30 -34.01
N ALA A 523 -35.45 35.23 -33.65
CA ALA A 523 -35.82 36.35 -34.51
C ALA A 523 -34.62 37.30 -34.73
N THR A 524 -34.38 37.71 -35.95
CA THR A 524 -33.35 38.68 -36.32
C THR A 524 -33.95 40.00 -36.72
N SER A 525 -33.12 41.03 -36.91
CA SER A 525 -33.55 42.31 -37.53
C SER A 525 -33.49 42.29 -39.04
N LEU A 526 -33.12 41.16 -39.66
CA LEU A 526 -33.01 41.01 -41.09
C LEU A 526 -34.34 40.71 -41.75
N THR A 527 -34.50 41.17 -42.98
CA THR A 527 -35.68 40.91 -43.82
C THR A 527 -35.21 40.47 -45.19
N ALA A 528 -35.80 39.40 -45.71
CA ALA A 528 -35.58 38.98 -47.08
C ALA A 528 -36.30 39.90 -48.07
N THR A 529 -35.70 40.16 -49.22
CA THR A 529 -36.26 41.07 -50.23
C THR A 529 -37.66 40.66 -50.69
N HIS A 530 -37.99 39.38 -50.71
CA HIS A 530 -39.25 38.83 -51.16
C HIS A 530 -39.94 37.88 -50.16
N GLY A 531 -39.44 37.76 -48.93
CA GLY A 531 -39.92 36.74 -48.00
C GLY A 531 -40.20 37.21 -46.55
N GLY A 532 -40.05 38.52 -46.26
CA GLY A 532 -40.33 39.07 -44.92
C GLY A 532 -39.22 38.86 -43.91
N ALA A 533 -39.58 38.87 -42.61
CA ALA A 533 -38.58 38.76 -41.53
C ALA A 533 -37.84 37.41 -41.50
N ILE A 534 -36.56 37.47 -41.20
CA ILE A 534 -35.70 36.28 -41.13
C ILE A 534 -35.56 35.81 -39.68
N THR A 535 -35.74 34.50 -39.48
CA THR A 535 -35.54 33.80 -38.22
C THR A 535 -34.41 32.77 -38.37
N LEU A 536 -33.48 32.72 -37.40
CA LEU A 536 -32.40 31.75 -37.36
C LEU A 536 -32.85 30.44 -36.71
N PHE A 537 -32.41 29.35 -37.28
CA PHE A 537 -32.62 27.99 -36.79
C PHE A 537 -31.30 27.27 -36.73
N ALA A 538 -31.10 26.41 -35.71
CA ALA A 538 -29.99 25.47 -35.66
C ALA A 538 -30.41 24.20 -36.41
N ASP A 539 -29.82 23.96 -37.57
CA ASP A 539 -30.12 22.79 -38.40
C ASP A 539 -29.28 21.56 -37.95
N SER A 540 -28.07 21.80 -37.48
CA SER A 540 -27.16 20.81 -36.92
C SER A 540 -26.19 21.47 -35.94
N ALA A 541 -25.31 20.68 -35.31
CA ALA A 541 -24.22 21.21 -34.50
C ALA A 541 -23.21 22.08 -35.27
N THR A 542 -23.18 21.97 -36.59
CA THR A 542 -22.22 22.71 -37.44
C THR A 542 -22.91 23.63 -38.44
N GLN A 543 -24.24 23.77 -38.42
CA GLN A 543 -24.95 24.58 -39.41
C GLN A 543 -26.17 25.30 -38.80
N LEU A 544 -26.26 26.57 -39.11
CA LEU A 544 -27.44 27.41 -38.86
C LEU A 544 -28.08 27.82 -40.20
N SER A 545 -29.38 28.02 -40.23
CA SER A 545 -30.07 28.63 -41.40
C SER A 545 -30.90 29.85 -40.97
N GLY A 546 -30.89 30.87 -41.79
CA GLY A 546 -31.78 31.98 -41.75
C GLY A 546 -32.96 31.74 -42.71
N LYS A 547 -34.18 31.64 -42.19
CA LYS A 547 -35.38 31.35 -42.97
C LYS A 547 -36.34 32.54 -42.94
N ASP A 548 -36.96 32.83 -44.08
CA ASP A 548 -38.01 33.85 -44.17
C ASP A 548 -39.34 33.38 -43.58
N THR A 549 -40.39 34.25 -43.62
CA THR A 549 -41.70 33.91 -43.11
C THR A 549 -42.42 32.81 -43.86
N ASP A 550 -42.01 32.49 -45.07
CA ASP A 550 -42.54 31.41 -45.91
C ASP A 550 -41.78 30.10 -45.74
N GLY A 551 -40.72 30.12 -44.92
CA GLY A 551 -39.89 28.95 -44.60
C GLY A 551 -38.78 28.68 -45.59
N HIS A 552 -38.53 29.60 -46.54
CA HIS A 552 -37.41 29.44 -47.48
C HIS A 552 -36.09 29.82 -46.79
N THR A 553 -35.04 29.04 -47.04
CA THR A 553 -33.70 29.36 -46.58
C THR A 553 -33.14 30.53 -47.34
N VAL A 554 -32.84 31.64 -46.66
CA VAL A 554 -32.25 32.84 -47.23
C VAL A 554 -30.73 32.79 -47.21
N PHE A 555 -30.16 32.29 -46.09
CA PHE A 555 -28.73 32.05 -45.97
C PHE A 555 -28.45 30.90 -45.01
N THR A 556 -27.23 30.37 -45.06
CA THR A 556 -26.71 29.41 -44.10
C THR A 556 -25.39 29.91 -43.55
N ILE A 557 -25.11 29.56 -42.29
CA ILE A 557 -23.83 29.73 -41.62
C ILE A 557 -23.37 28.33 -41.25
N ALA A 558 -22.22 27.92 -41.73
CA ALA A 558 -21.72 26.55 -41.48
C ALA A 558 -20.23 26.55 -41.13
N ILE A 559 -19.87 25.64 -40.23
CA ILE A 559 -18.44 25.29 -40.02
C ILE A 559 -18.02 24.42 -41.18
N VAL A 560 -16.98 24.85 -41.88
CA VAL A 560 -16.42 24.13 -43.05
C VAL A 560 -14.94 23.82 -42.82
N ASP A 561 -14.51 22.62 -43.19
CA ASP A 561 -13.09 22.26 -43.24
C ASP A 561 -12.53 22.72 -44.61
N VAL A 562 -11.60 23.66 -44.56
CA VAL A 562 -10.96 24.20 -45.79
C VAL A 562 -9.70 23.45 -46.16
N GLY A 563 -9.40 22.37 -45.42
CA GLY A 563 -8.25 21.50 -45.65
C GLY A 563 -7.13 21.71 -44.63
N GLY A 564 -6.35 20.64 -44.38
CA GLY A 564 -5.26 20.67 -43.39
C GLY A 564 -5.68 20.75 -41.94
N GLY A 565 -6.97 20.47 -41.61
CA GLY A 565 -7.53 20.58 -40.29
C GLY A 565 -7.94 22.00 -39.87
N GLU A 566 -7.91 22.96 -40.82
CA GLU A 566 -8.37 24.33 -40.58
C GLU A 566 -9.89 24.42 -40.80
N LEU A 567 -10.61 24.82 -39.76
CA LEU A 567 -12.05 25.04 -39.79
C LEU A 567 -12.34 26.53 -39.91
N GLN A 568 -13.26 26.87 -40.80
CA GLN A 568 -13.72 28.24 -41.05
C GLN A 568 -15.25 28.31 -40.98
N LEU A 569 -15.80 29.54 -40.80
CA LEU A 569 -17.22 29.82 -40.98
C LEU A 569 -17.48 30.33 -42.41
#